data_a7b19161a30c7fbffa98fb4b557233f5
#
_entry.id   a7b19161a30c7fbffa98fb4b557233f5
#
_cell.length_a   1.000
_cell.length_b   1.000
_cell.length_c   1.000
_cell.angle_alpha   90.00
_cell.angle_beta   90.00
_cell.angle_gamma   90.00
#
_symmetry.space_group_name_H-M   'P 1'
#
loop_
_entity.id
_entity.type
_entity.pdbx_description
1 polymer ?
#
loop_
_entity_poly.entity_id
_entity_poly.type
_entity_poly.pdbx_seq_one_letter_code
_entity_poly.pdbx_strand_id
1 'polypeptide(L)'
;KQDILDGDYFFYPFRMPLGERAVLEKARAIPLCMLRNEEGEPDTYVFYTRNGVDPDFCVSGDASPVTILTLSEEEALHAQKIIRDGRELLVISEMDLYQRENGTIAGLLRTKKTAMPEVRVYPLPQHAIFGMEQVEANTFRSCESVSNPVCCRLTGRMETEDGTDLVLSIHVEGIRKELEEALLILSYEGESAELYQDGRLVADSFYTGQPWEIGLK
;
A
#
# COMPACT_ATOMS: atom_id res chain seq x y z
N LYS A 1 33.51 -13.15 12.75
CA LYS A 1 32.57 -14.10 12.10
C LYS A 1 31.47 -14.36 13.10
N GLN A 2 30.30 -13.81 12.87
CA GLN A 2 29.14 -14.04 13.72
C GLN A 2 28.35 -15.17 13.07
N ASP A 3 28.14 -16.26 13.80
CA ASP A 3 27.30 -17.34 13.30
C ASP A 3 25.84 -16.83 13.32
N ILE A 4 25.26 -16.68 12.14
CA ILE A 4 23.84 -16.36 11.98
C ILE A 4 23.11 -17.69 12.10
N LEU A 5 22.38 -17.87 13.19
CA LEU A 5 21.52 -19.03 13.38
C LEU A 5 20.29 -18.87 12.48
N ASP A 6 19.77 -19.99 12.01
CA ASP A 6 18.58 -20.06 11.16
C ASP A 6 17.41 -19.32 11.85
N GLY A 7 16.89 -18.27 11.21
CA GLY A 7 15.87 -17.39 11.76
C GLY A 7 16.37 -16.10 12.43
N ASP A 8 17.66 -15.92 12.66
CA ASP A 8 18.23 -14.70 13.19
C ASP A 8 18.65 -13.74 12.06
N TYR A 9 17.89 -12.68 11.88
CA TYR A 9 18.23 -11.60 10.96
C TYR A 9 18.83 -10.44 11.73
N PHE A 10 20.11 -10.18 11.57
CA PHE A 10 20.75 -8.96 12.03
C PHE A 10 20.83 -8.00 10.86
N PHE A 11 20.12 -6.90 10.98
CA PHE A 11 20.30 -5.76 10.10
C PHE A 11 21.32 -4.84 10.75
N TYR A 12 22.39 -4.51 10.03
CA TYR A 12 23.38 -3.53 10.47
C TYR A 12 23.21 -2.25 9.64
N PRO A 13 22.35 -1.32 10.07
CA PRO A 13 22.37 -0.01 9.46
C PRO A 13 23.70 0.64 9.83
N PHE A 14 24.51 0.97 8.87
CA PHE A 14 25.83 1.59 9.07
C PHE A 14 25.68 2.90 9.85
N ARG A 15 25.68 2.83 11.19
CA ARG A 15 25.54 3.95 12.09
C ARG A 15 24.37 4.88 11.70
N MET A 16 23.17 4.30 11.68
CA MET A 16 21.97 5.08 11.38
C MET A 16 21.69 6.06 12.53
N PRO A 17 21.68 7.37 12.28
CA PRO A 17 21.33 8.34 13.32
C PRO A 17 19.86 8.21 13.72
N LEU A 18 19.61 8.27 15.02
CA LEU A 18 18.27 8.34 15.62
C LEU A 18 18.20 9.68 16.37
N GLY A 19 17.57 10.67 15.77
CA GLY A 19 17.59 12.03 16.29
C GLY A 19 19.00 12.65 16.26
N GLU A 20 19.29 13.53 17.21
CA GLU A 20 20.55 14.32 17.20
C GLU A 20 21.75 13.57 17.82
N ARG A 21 21.54 12.71 18.81
CA ARG A 21 22.62 12.19 19.68
C ARG A 21 22.65 10.67 19.81
N ALA A 22 21.62 9.96 19.32
CA ALA A 22 21.56 8.52 19.37
C ALA A 22 21.93 7.91 17.99
N VAL A 23 22.49 6.71 18.01
CA VAL A 23 22.86 5.95 16.82
C VAL A 23 22.37 4.55 16.97
N LEU A 24 21.61 4.05 15.99
CA LEU A 24 21.27 2.64 15.89
C LEU A 24 22.50 1.88 15.38
N GLU A 25 23.07 1.04 16.23
CA GLU A 25 24.25 0.24 15.89
C GLU A 25 23.87 -1.07 15.19
N LYS A 26 22.81 -1.73 15.68
CA LYS A 26 22.25 -2.95 15.10
C LYS A 26 20.79 -3.14 15.47
N ALA A 27 20.04 -3.83 14.63
CA ALA A 27 18.67 -4.20 14.91
C ALA A 27 18.29 -5.55 14.30
N ARG A 28 17.33 -6.25 14.92
CA ARG A 28 16.59 -7.38 14.32
C ARG A 28 15.33 -6.88 13.63
N ALA A 29 15.42 -5.77 12.95
CA ALA A 29 14.32 -5.14 12.23
C ALA A 29 14.87 -4.39 11.03
N ILE A 30 14.06 -4.22 10.01
CA ILE A 30 14.41 -3.54 8.77
C ILE A 30 13.78 -2.16 8.80
N PRO A 31 14.55 -1.07 8.57
CA PRO A 31 13.99 0.28 8.53
C PRO A 31 13.05 0.43 7.32
N LEU A 32 11.88 0.99 7.56
CA LEU A 32 10.87 1.27 6.55
C LEU A 32 10.82 2.75 6.19
N CYS A 33 10.59 3.60 7.17
CA CYS A 33 10.55 5.05 6.99
C CYS A 33 10.75 5.78 8.31
N MET A 34 10.84 7.10 8.23
CA MET A 34 10.80 8.01 9.37
C MET A 34 9.62 8.96 9.20
N LEU A 35 8.91 9.23 10.26
CA LEU A 35 7.86 10.24 10.35
C LEU A 35 8.41 11.41 11.15
N ARG A 36 8.39 12.57 10.55
CA ARG A 36 8.70 13.83 11.24
C ARG A 36 7.51 14.26 12.05
N ASN A 37 7.70 14.44 13.33
CA ASN A 37 6.68 14.96 14.23
C ASN A 37 6.75 16.48 14.29
N GLU A 38 5.86 17.08 15.06
CA GLU A 38 5.85 18.54 15.27
C GLU A 38 7.11 19.00 15.99
N GLU A 39 7.40 20.29 15.87
CA GLU A 39 8.53 20.90 16.54
C GLU A 39 8.47 20.66 18.06
N GLY A 40 9.51 20.04 18.59
CA GLY A 40 9.58 19.65 20.00
C GLY A 40 9.13 18.21 20.33
N GLU A 41 8.54 17.50 19.38
CA GLU A 41 8.24 16.07 19.52
C GLU A 41 9.33 15.21 18.85
N PRO A 42 9.69 14.05 19.45
CA PRO A 42 10.68 13.17 18.84
C PRO A 42 10.15 12.54 17.56
N ASP A 43 11.01 12.46 16.54
CA ASP A 43 10.69 11.73 15.31
C ASP A 43 10.38 10.26 15.57
N THR A 44 9.47 9.70 14.78
CA THR A 44 9.11 8.28 14.84
C THR A 44 9.83 7.50 13.74
N TYR A 45 10.64 6.54 14.16
CA TYR A 45 11.35 5.64 13.24
C TYR A 45 10.56 4.35 13.09
N VAL A 46 10.17 4.02 11.88
CA VAL A 46 9.35 2.85 11.57
C VAL A 46 10.22 1.74 11.02
N PHE A 47 10.09 0.58 11.65
CA PHE A 47 10.77 -0.64 11.25
C PHE A 47 9.74 -1.74 11.03
N TYR A 48 10.15 -2.79 10.35
CA TYR A 48 9.37 -4.02 10.30
C TYR A 48 10.24 -5.24 10.56
N THR A 49 9.62 -6.32 11.06
CA THR A 49 10.26 -7.60 11.28
C THR A 49 9.65 -8.64 10.37
N ARG A 50 10.46 -9.61 9.94
CA ARG A 50 9.96 -10.80 9.27
C ARG A 50 9.21 -11.70 10.24
N ASN A 51 8.33 -12.55 9.71
CA ASN A 51 7.53 -13.45 10.52
C ASN A 51 8.40 -14.31 11.46
N GLY A 52 8.04 -14.34 12.74
CA GLY A 52 8.71 -15.12 13.76
C GLY A 52 9.99 -14.48 14.33
N VAL A 53 10.33 -13.26 13.94
CA VAL A 53 11.48 -12.53 14.48
C VAL A 53 11.02 -11.45 15.44
N ASP A 54 11.43 -11.57 16.69
CA ASP A 54 11.22 -10.52 17.69
C ASP A 54 12.14 -9.32 17.41
N PRO A 55 11.61 -8.08 17.46
CA PRO A 55 12.42 -6.88 17.26
C PRO A 55 13.42 -6.71 18.41
N ASP A 56 14.63 -6.33 18.05
CA ASP A 56 15.68 -6.00 19.02
C ASP A 56 16.52 -4.85 18.46
N PHE A 57 16.81 -3.85 19.30
CA PHE A 57 17.50 -2.64 18.91
C PHE A 57 18.67 -2.33 19.86
N CYS A 58 19.86 -2.21 19.30
CA CYS A 58 21.03 -1.76 20.04
C CYS A 58 21.34 -0.31 19.64
N VAL A 59 21.13 0.60 20.57
CA VAL A 59 21.30 2.04 20.39
C VAL A 59 22.45 2.51 21.26
N SER A 60 23.35 3.31 20.70
CA SER A 60 24.43 3.99 21.41
C SER A 60 24.23 5.51 21.42
N GLY A 61 24.96 6.20 22.31
CA GLY A 61 24.86 7.64 22.46
C GLY A 61 23.89 8.09 23.56
N ASP A 62 23.69 9.40 23.67
CA ASP A 62 22.76 9.96 24.65
C ASP A 62 21.32 9.71 24.20
N ALA A 63 20.49 9.28 25.13
CA ALA A 63 19.08 9.02 24.90
C ALA A 63 18.31 10.34 24.63
N SER A 64 18.44 10.87 23.41
CA SER A 64 17.41 11.77 22.92
C SER A 64 16.11 10.95 22.81
N PRO A 65 14.97 11.49 23.22
CA PRO A 65 13.72 10.78 23.06
C PRO A 65 13.50 10.48 21.59
N VAL A 66 13.45 9.21 21.24
CA VAL A 66 13.06 8.73 19.91
C VAL A 66 11.92 7.74 20.07
N THR A 67 11.00 7.76 19.14
CA THR A 67 9.91 6.79 19.10
C THR A 67 10.23 5.74 18.04
N ILE A 68 10.19 4.47 18.41
CA ILE A 68 10.34 3.36 17.48
C ILE A 68 9.00 2.65 17.35
N LEU A 69 8.48 2.58 16.14
CA LEU A 69 7.30 1.80 15.77
C LEU A 69 7.76 0.58 14.99
N THR A 70 7.34 -0.60 15.45
CA THR A 70 7.65 -1.86 14.77
C THR A 70 6.39 -2.48 14.20
N LEU A 71 6.46 -2.87 12.93
CA LEU A 71 5.41 -3.51 12.17
C LEU A 71 5.78 -4.97 11.88
N SER A 72 4.79 -5.81 11.64
CA SER A 72 5.01 -7.09 10.96
C SER A 72 5.34 -6.86 9.48
N GLU A 73 5.87 -7.89 8.80
CA GLU A 73 6.12 -7.84 7.36
C GLU A 73 4.83 -7.61 6.56
N GLU A 74 3.72 -8.23 6.98
CA GLU A 74 2.40 -8.04 6.38
C GLU A 74 1.92 -6.60 6.51
N GLU A 75 2.03 -6.02 7.71
CA GLU A 75 1.66 -4.62 7.94
C GLU A 75 2.53 -3.65 7.13
N ALA A 76 3.81 -3.95 6.99
CA ALA A 76 4.73 -3.11 6.22
C ALA A 76 4.39 -3.08 4.71
N LEU A 77 3.88 -4.18 4.16
CA LEU A 77 3.41 -4.25 2.77
C LEU A 77 2.18 -3.37 2.52
N HIS A 78 1.38 -3.12 3.56
CA HIS A 78 0.18 -2.30 3.52
C HIS A 78 0.38 -0.89 4.12
N ALA A 79 1.62 -0.56 4.47
CA ALA A 79 1.96 0.71 5.08
C ALA A 79 2.25 1.79 4.02
N GLN A 80 1.60 2.93 4.16
CA GLN A 80 1.76 4.08 3.29
C GLN A 80 2.04 5.34 4.11
N LYS A 81 3.03 6.12 3.69
CA LYS A 81 3.31 7.43 4.29
C LYS A 81 2.54 8.49 3.54
N ILE A 82 1.76 9.28 4.27
CA ILE A 82 0.98 10.40 3.74
C ILE A 82 1.33 11.69 4.49
N ILE A 83 1.04 12.83 3.86
CA ILE A 83 1.18 14.14 4.51
C ILE A 83 -0.21 14.74 4.62
N ARG A 84 -0.62 15.08 5.84
CA ARG A 84 -1.90 15.74 6.10
C ARG A 84 -1.71 16.90 7.06
N ASP A 85 -2.22 18.06 6.69
CA ASP A 85 -2.14 19.29 7.49
C ASP A 85 -0.70 19.62 7.94
N GLY A 86 0.28 19.31 7.06
CA GLY A 86 1.70 19.49 7.33
C GLY A 86 2.36 18.41 8.19
N ARG A 87 1.59 17.42 8.64
CA ARG A 87 2.09 16.28 9.43
C ARG A 87 2.31 15.05 8.57
N GLU A 88 3.36 14.32 8.86
CA GLU A 88 3.63 13.01 8.29
C GLU A 88 2.89 11.93 9.09
N LEU A 89 2.08 11.15 8.41
CA LEU A 89 1.33 10.03 8.99
C LEU A 89 1.70 8.73 8.29
N LEU A 90 1.80 7.65 9.04
CA LEU A 90 1.84 6.30 8.53
C LEU A 90 0.43 5.72 8.59
N VAL A 91 -0.06 5.29 7.47
CA VAL A 91 -1.38 4.65 7.35
C VAL A 91 -1.17 3.20 6.93
N ILE A 92 -1.79 2.28 7.65
CA ILE A 92 -1.74 0.84 7.36
C ILE A 92 -3.15 0.39 7.02
N SER A 93 -3.33 -0.08 5.79
CA SER A 93 -4.65 -0.48 5.27
C SER A 93 -4.50 -1.45 4.10
N GLU A 94 -5.47 -2.36 3.95
CA GLU A 94 -5.61 -3.19 2.75
C GLU A 94 -6.08 -2.38 1.51
N MET A 95 -6.42 -1.10 1.70
CA MET A 95 -6.79 -0.20 0.60
C MET A 95 -5.55 0.47 0.01
N ASP A 96 -5.52 0.63 -1.30
CA ASP A 96 -4.59 1.56 -1.95
C ASP A 96 -5.07 2.99 -1.68
N LEU A 97 -4.34 3.70 -0.84
CA LEU A 97 -4.71 5.06 -0.43
C LEU A 97 -4.05 6.07 -1.36
N TYR A 98 -4.80 7.10 -1.72
CA TYR A 98 -4.28 8.23 -2.46
C TYR A 98 -4.85 9.55 -1.94
N GLN A 99 -4.10 10.61 -2.11
CA GLN A 99 -4.52 11.95 -1.71
C GLN A 99 -5.03 12.70 -2.94
N ARG A 100 -6.27 13.20 -2.84
CA ARG A 100 -6.87 14.06 -3.85
C ARG A 100 -6.28 15.46 -3.80
N GLU A 101 -6.47 16.23 -4.87
CA GLU A 101 -6.01 17.62 -4.96
C GLU A 101 -6.56 18.52 -3.85
N ASN A 102 -7.76 18.22 -3.35
CA ASN A 102 -8.39 18.94 -2.23
C ASN A 102 -7.88 18.52 -0.85
N GLY A 103 -6.86 17.64 -0.79
CA GLY A 103 -6.28 17.13 0.46
C GLY A 103 -7.05 15.97 1.11
N THR A 104 -8.19 15.55 0.55
CA THR A 104 -8.94 14.39 1.05
C THR A 104 -8.20 13.10 0.75
N ILE A 105 -8.20 12.16 1.69
CA ILE A 105 -7.66 10.82 1.48
C ILE A 105 -8.80 9.92 1.01
N ALA A 106 -8.58 9.26 -0.10
CA ALA A 106 -9.47 8.24 -0.65
C ALA A 106 -8.75 6.89 -0.68
N GLY A 107 -9.50 5.81 -0.76
CA GLY A 107 -8.95 4.47 -0.84
C GLY A 107 -9.68 3.62 -1.86
N LEU A 108 -8.94 2.83 -2.60
CA LEU A 108 -9.44 1.82 -3.52
C LEU A 108 -9.27 0.45 -2.87
N LEU A 109 -10.39 -0.26 -2.69
CA LEU A 109 -10.36 -1.65 -2.23
C LEU A 109 -10.48 -2.58 -3.44
N ARG A 110 -9.43 -3.35 -3.71
CA ARG A 110 -9.36 -4.26 -4.87
C ARG A 110 -10.10 -5.58 -4.65
N THR A 111 -10.54 -5.86 -3.43
CA THR A 111 -11.22 -7.12 -3.10
C THR A 111 -12.71 -6.90 -2.81
N LYS A 112 -13.55 -7.87 -3.22
CA LYS A 112 -14.99 -7.89 -2.87
C LYS A 112 -15.20 -8.33 -1.42
N LYS A 113 -14.54 -7.70 -0.45
CA LYS A 113 -14.82 -7.95 0.97
C LYS A 113 -16.13 -7.25 1.35
N THR A 114 -16.99 -7.97 2.06
CA THR A 114 -18.26 -7.43 2.57
C THR A 114 -18.08 -6.53 3.78
N ALA A 115 -16.95 -6.61 4.47
CA ALA A 115 -16.62 -5.77 5.61
C ALA A 115 -15.79 -4.57 5.16
N MET A 116 -16.10 -3.40 5.72
CA MET A 116 -15.29 -2.21 5.53
C MET A 116 -13.90 -2.42 6.11
N PRO A 117 -12.82 -2.12 5.36
CA PRO A 117 -11.48 -2.31 5.83
C PRO A 117 -11.19 -1.34 6.99
N GLU A 118 -10.40 -1.83 7.93
CA GLU A 118 -9.86 -1.02 8.99
C GLU A 118 -8.60 -0.31 8.51
N VAL A 119 -8.39 0.88 9.04
CA VAL A 119 -7.24 1.73 8.75
C VAL A 119 -6.56 2.06 10.07
N ARG A 120 -5.30 1.71 10.22
CA ARG A 120 -4.49 2.12 11.38
C ARG A 120 -3.63 3.31 11.01
N VAL A 121 -3.55 4.30 11.89
CA VAL A 121 -2.86 5.56 11.65
C VAL A 121 -1.89 5.89 12.78
N TYR A 122 -0.67 6.25 12.43
CA TYR A 122 0.40 6.63 13.36
C TYR A 122 1.10 7.92 12.90
N PRO A 123 1.42 8.87 13.82
CA PRO A 123 0.88 8.96 15.16
C PRO A 123 -0.64 9.17 15.15
N LEU A 124 -1.29 9.03 16.30
CA LEU A 124 -2.74 9.26 16.40
C LEU A 124 -3.08 10.68 15.94
N PRO A 125 -3.94 10.85 14.92
CA PRO A 125 -4.30 12.17 14.45
C PRO A 125 -5.09 12.95 15.51
N GLN A 126 -4.76 14.23 15.68
CA GLN A 126 -5.46 15.09 16.66
C GLN A 126 -6.90 15.41 16.25
N HIS A 127 -7.22 15.29 14.97
CA HIS A 127 -8.54 15.55 14.41
C HIS A 127 -9.08 14.31 13.71
N ALA A 128 -10.40 14.17 13.70
CA ALA A 128 -11.06 13.06 13.02
C ALA A 128 -10.60 12.95 11.55
N ILE A 129 -10.33 11.73 11.13
CA ILE A 129 -10.11 11.44 9.72
C ILE A 129 -11.49 11.47 9.04
N PHE A 130 -11.67 12.31 8.04
CA PHE A 130 -12.96 12.49 7.37
C PHE A 130 -13.56 11.16 6.89
N GLY A 131 -14.84 10.94 7.23
CA GLY A 131 -15.58 9.75 6.84
C GLY A 131 -15.17 8.47 7.58
N MET A 132 -14.38 8.60 8.66
CA MET A 132 -13.94 7.45 9.45
C MET A 132 -14.37 7.59 10.91
N GLU A 133 -14.84 6.49 11.48
CA GLU A 133 -15.14 6.34 12.90
C GLU A 133 -13.94 5.67 13.59
N GLN A 134 -13.52 6.20 14.72
CA GLN A 134 -12.49 5.58 15.53
C GLN A 134 -13.09 4.40 16.29
N VAL A 135 -12.57 3.19 16.04
CA VAL A 135 -13.03 1.95 16.69
C VAL A 135 -12.13 1.57 17.88
N GLU A 136 -10.83 1.80 17.74
CA GLU A 136 -9.83 1.58 18.79
C GLU A 136 -8.79 2.69 18.73
N ALA A 137 -7.81 2.69 19.63
CA ALA A 137 -6.83 3.77 19.81
C ALA A 137 -6.34 4.39 18.48
N ASN A 138 -5.73 3.58 17.60
CA ASN A 138 -5.18 4.04 16.31
C ASN A 138 -5.92 3.45 15.12
N THR A 139 -7.06 2.79 15.35
CA THR A 139 -7.82 2.06 14.32
C THR A 139 -9.11 2.81 14.01
N PHE A 140 -9.32 3.01 12.73
CA PHE A 140 -10.46 3.71 12.17
C PHE A 140 -11.18 2.80 11.17
N ARG A 141 -12.48 3.01 11.00
CA ARG A 141 -13.29 2.33 10.00
C ARG A 141 -14.03 3.36 9.18
N SER A 142 -14.10 3.15 7.86
CA SER A 142 -14.86 4.04 6.98
C SER A 142 -16.36 3.97 7.30
N CYS A 143 -17.01 5.12 7.37
CA CYS A 143 -18.46 5.23 7.59
C CYS A 143 -19.26 5.15 6.28
N GLU A 144 -18.59 5.37 5.14
CA GLU A 144 -19.25 5.42 3.84
C GLU A 144 -18.54 4.52 2.84
N SER A 145 -19.26 3.62 2.19
CA SER A 145 -18.79 2.95 0.98
C SER A 145 -19.55 3.48 -0.23
N VAL A 146 -18.84 4.01 -1.17
CA VAL A 146 -19.38 4.28 -2.50
C VAL A 146 -18.95 3.16 -3.42
N SER A 147 -19.78 2.13 -3.54
CA SER A 147 -19.61 1.15 -4.58
C SER A 147 -20.42 1.59 -5.80
N ASN A 148 -19.74 2.01 -6.84
CA ASN A 148 -20.33 2.21 -8.16
C ASN A 148 -19.91 1.02 -9.02
N PRO A 149 -20.73 -0.02 -9.19
CA PRO A 149 -20.40 -1.12 -10.06
C PRO A 149 -20.36 -0.59 -11.51
N VAL A 150 -19.17 -0.56 -12.07
CA VAL A 150 -19.00 -0.45 -13.51
C VAL A 150 -19.32 -1.83 -14.07
N CYS A 151 -20.32 -1.92 -14.92
CA CYS A 151 -20.65 -3.18 -15.59
C CYS A 151 -19.76 -3.35 -16.80
N CYS A 152 -18.83 -4.32 -16.75
CA CYS A 152 -18.17 -4.83 -17.93
C CYS A 152 -19.04 -5.94 -18.53
N ARG A 153 -19.46 -5.79 -19.78
CA ARG A 153 -20.03 -6.87 -20.56
C ARG A 153 -18.95 -7.41 -21.49
N LEU A 154 -18.51 -8.63 -21.24
CA LEU A 154 -17.71 -9.39 -22.19
C LEU A 154 -18.64 -9.92 -23.27
N THR A 155 -18.58 -9.35 -24.46
CA THR A 155 -19.16 -9.93 -25.66
C THR A 155 -17.99 -10.49 -26.46
N GLY A 156 -17.62 -11.72 -26.19
CA GLY A 156 -16.49 -12.36 -26.85
C GLY A 156 -16.92 -13.17 -28.05
N ARG A 157 -16.31 -12.93 -29.19
CA ARG A 157 -16.12 -13.90 -30.25
C ARG A 157 -14.69 -14.42 -30.08
N MET A 158 -14.57 -15.68 -29.70
CA MET A 158 -13.27 -16.36 -29.74
C MET A 158 -12.98 -16.66 -31.19
N GLU A 159 -12.05 -15.92 -31.80
CA GLU A 159 -11.46 -16.24 -33.05
C GLU A 159 -10.05 -16.73 -32.77
N THR A 160 -9.83 -18.03 -32.98
CA THR A 160 -8.50 -18.61 -32.98
C THR A 160 -8.03 -18.66 -34.44
N GLU A 161 -7.20 -17.74 -34.84
CA GLU A 161 -6.39 -17.90 -36.02
C GLU A 161 -5.22 -18.79 -35.63
N ASP A 162 -5.07 -19.91 -36.30
CA ASP A 162 -4.00 -20.92 -36.13
C ASP A 162 -3.84 -21.55 -34.73
N GLY A 163 -4.81 -21.39 -33.84
CA GLY A 163 -4.83 -22.04 -32.51
C GLY A 163 -3.87 -21.45 -31.47
N THR A 164 -3.22 -20.34 -31.76
CA THR A 164 -2.27 -19.67 -30.84
C THR A 164 -2.77 -18.35 -30.31
N ASP A 165 -3.63 -17.63 -31.02
CA ASP A 165 -4.10 -16.33 -30.63
C ASP A 165 -5.58 -16.34 -30.26
N LEU A 166 -5.93 -15.70 -29.15
CA LEU A 166 -7.28 -15.49 -28.69
C LEU A 166 -7.65 -14.01 -28.79
N VAL A 167 -8.64 -13.65 -29.56
CA VAL A 167 -9.16 -12.28 -29.64
C VAL A 167 -10.45 -12.16 -28.85
N LEU A 168 -10.46 -11.24 -27.86
CA LEU A 168 -11.60 -10.96 -27.00
C LEU A 168 -12.03 -9.50 -27.14
N SER A 169 -13.31 -9.28 -27.52
CA SER A 169 -13.88 -7.93 -27.52
C SER A 169 -14.48 -7.61 -26.17
N ILE A 170 -14.04 -6.49 -25.57
CA ILE A 170 -14.49 -6.02 -24.27
C ILE A 170 -15.32 -4.75 -24.48
N HIS A 171 -16.56 -4.78 -24.00
CA HIS A 171 -17.40 -3.60 -23.99
C HIS A 171 -17.63 -3.16 -22.55
N VAL A 172 -17.25 -1.91 -22.23
CA VAL A 172 -17.35 -1.33 -20.91
C VAL A 172 -18.47 -0.30 -20.89
N GLU A 173 -19.45 -0.51 -20.03
CA GLU A 173 -20.57 0.41 -19.83
C GLU A 173 -20.59 0.93 -18.39
N GLY A 174 -21.10 2.15 -18.20
CA GLY A 174 -21.34 2.70 -16.86
C GLY A 174 -20.16 3.44 -16.25
N ILE A 175 -19.09 3.72 -17.01
CA ILE A 175 -18.04 4.64 -16.56
C ILE A 175 -18.65 6.03 -16.45
N ARG A 176 -18.86 6.48 -15.22
CA ARG A 176 -19.38 7.82 -14.95
C ARG A 176 -18.22 8.80 -14.89
N LYS A 177 -18.50 10.06 -15.25
CA LYS A 177 -17.48 11.14 -15.17
C LYS A 177 -17.01 11.40 -13.75
N GLU A 178 -17.87 11.11 -12.78
CA GLU A 178 -17.64 11.28 -11.34
C GLU A 178 -16.77 10.16 -10.74
N LEU A 179 -16.58 9.03 -11.45
CA LEU A 179 -15.64 8.00 -11.04
C LEU A 179 -14.22 8.53 -11.18
N GLU A 180 -13.47 8.51 -10.13
CA GLU A 180 -12.08 8.95 -10.14
C GLU A 180 -11.16 7.91 -10.78
N GLU A 181 -11.48 6.65 -10.57
CA GLU A 181 -10.72 5.53 -11.12
C GLU A 181 -11.65 4.37 -11.50
N ALA A 182 -11.36 3.73 -12.60
CA ALA A 182 -11.98 2.49 -13.02
C ALA A 182 -10.89 1.57 -13.59
N LEU A 183 -10.79 0.36 -13.05
CA LEU A 183 -9.81 -0.63 -13.45
C LEU A 183 -10.50 -1.80 -14.14
N LEU A 184 -9.97 -2.22 -15.27
CA LEU A 184 -10.25 -3.50 -15.89
C LEU A 184 -9.19 -4.50 -15.43
N ILE A 185 -9.61 -5.56 -14.78
CA ILE A 185 -8.73 -6.63 -14.30
C ILE A 185 -8.92 -7.84 -15.19
N LEU A 186 -7.88 -8.22 -15.94
CA LEU A 186 -7.86 -9.37 -16.82
C LEU A 186 -7.01 -10.48 -16.23
N SER A 187 -7.64 -11.62 -15.97
CA SER A 187 -6.93 -12.86 -15.65
C SER A 187 -6.82 -13.67 -16.94
N TYR A 188 -5.60 -13.94 -17.38
CA TYR A 188 -5.32 -14.71 -18.58
C TYR A 188 -4.12 -15.62 -18.37
N GLU A 189 -3.97 -16.62 -19.23
CA GLU A 189 -2.80 -17.49 -19.31
C GLU A 189 -2.29 -17.43 -20.75
N GLY A 190 -1.01 -17.14 -20.94
CA GLY A 190 -0.39 -16.98 -22.24
C GLY A 190 1.00 -16.38 -22.15
N GLU A 191 1.62 -16.04 -23.25
CA GLU A 191 2.93 -15.39 -23.27
C GLU A 191 2.79 -13.87 -23.10
N SER A 192 1.83 -13.29 -23.83
CA SER A 192 1.56 -11.85 -23.82
C SER A 192 0.08 -11.57 -24.11
N ALA A 193 -0.35 -10.37 -23.78
CA ALA A 193 -1.64 -9.83 -24.16
C ALA A 193 -1.50 -8.40 -24.67
N GLU A 194 -2.29 -8.04 -25.67
CA GLU A 194 -2.33 -6.71 -26.25
C GLU A 194 -3.75 -6.14 -26.17
N LEU A 195 -3.86 -4.89 -25.81
CA LEU A 195 -5.13 -4.16 -25.76
C LEU A 195 -5.20 -3.16 -26.90
N TYR A 196 -6.24 -3.26 -27.69
CA TYR A 196 -6.53 -2.33 -28.78
C TYR A 196 -7.80 -1.54 -28.49
N GLN A 197 -7.77 -0.26 -28.76
CA GLN A 197 -8.95 0.61 -28.77
C GLN A 197 -9.07 1.23 -30.16
N ASP A 198 -10.20 1.02 -30.83
CA ASP A 198 -10.48 1.53 -32.16
C ASP A 198 -9.38 1.13 -33.21
N GLY A 199 -8.84 -0.08 -33.05
CA GLY A 199 -7.78 -0.61 -33.94
C GLY A 199 -6.37 -0.08 -33.63
N ARG A 200 -6.18 0.71 -32.57
CA ARG A 200 -4.88 1.21 -32.14
C ARG A 200 -4.45 0.49 -30.87
N LEU A 201 -3.22 -0.01 -30.83
CA LEU A 201 -2.59 -0.57 -29.63
C LEU A 201 -2.49 0.53 -28.55
N VAL A 202 -3.07 0.28 -27.39
CA VAL A 202 -3.06 1.22 -26.25
C VAL A 202 -2.27 0.69 -25.06
N ALA A 203 -2.18 -0.62 -24.91
CA ALA A 203 -1.37 -1.24 -23.85
C ALA A 203 -1.01 -2.68 -24.25
N ASP A 204 0.07 -3.19 -23.66
CA ASP A 204 0.51 -4.58 -23.77
C ASP A 204 1.02 -5.07 -22.40
N SER A 205 1.02 -6.38 -22.22
CA SER A 205 1.52 -7.02 -21.00
C SER A 205 2.11 -8.38 -21.32
N PHE A 206 3.27 -8.68 -20.74
CA PHE A 206 3.82 -10.03 -20.70
C PHE A 206 3.26 -10.77 -19.50
N TYR A 207 2.92 -12.03 -19.67
CA TYR A 207 2.36 -12.84 -18.59
C TYR A 207 3.38 -13.10 -17.49
N THR A 208 3.05 -12.65 -16.28
CA THR A 208 3.89 -12.79 -15.08
C THR A 208 3.29 -13.70 -14.03
N GLY A 209 2.17 -14.38 -14.34
CA GLY A 209 1.40 -15.16 -13.37
C GLY A 209 0.44 -14.32 -12.52
N GLN A 210 0.33 -13.02 -12.82
CA GLN A 210 -0.55 -12.09 -12.14
C GLN A 210 -1.62 -11.53 -13.07
N PRO A 211 -2.80 -11.15 -12.56
CA PRO A 211 -3.79 -10.44 -13.37
C PRO A 211 -3.22 -9.14 -13.95
N TRP A 212 -3.63 -8.80 -15.16
CA TRP A 212 -3.30 -7.53 -15.77
C TRP A 212 -4.33 -6.47 -15.40
N GLU A 213 -3.88 -5.38 -14.79
CA GLU A 213 -4.70 -4.26 -14.38
C GLU A 213 -4.54 -3.11 -15.38
N ILE A 214 -5.66 -2.64 -15.92
CA ILE A 214 -5.70 -1.61 -16.97
C ILE A 214 -6.59 -0.48 -16.49
N GLY A 215 -6.05 0.73 -16.41
CA GLY A 215 -6.83 1.93 -16.14
C GLY A 215 -7.76 2.26 -17.31
N LEU A 216 -9.04 2.49 -17.03
CA LEU A 216 -10.06 2.85 -18.02
C LEU A 216 -10.30 4.36 -18.11
N LYS A 217 -9.54 5.16 -17.38
CA LYS A 217 -9.52 6.62 -17.42
C LYS A 217 -8.11 7.12 -17.58
#